data_f2e1d7dfcb0117e41e8f5d7e28af4890
#
_entry.id   f2e1d7dfcb0117e41e8f5d7e28af4890
#
_cell.length_a   1.000
_cell.length_b   1.000
_cell.length_c   1.000
_cell.angle_alpha   90.00
_cell.angle_beta   90.00
_cell.angle_gamma   90.00
#
_symmetry.space_group_name_H-M   'P 1'
#
loop_
_entity.id
_entity.type
_entity.pdbx_description
1 polymer ?
#
loop_
_entity_poly.entity_id
_entity_poly.type
_entity_poly.pdbx_seq_one_letter_code
_entity_poly.pdbx_strand_id
1 'polypeptide(L)'
;MRKLNLLFLVLFLLTGLSTLSAHNLEESIASSDRTPAFATRDVYRHPHETLNFFGIEPDMTVVELNPGGGWYTEILANYIHYPGTLIAAQGSYYLEGFKKKMNSSSMYGRVELVNLNSTLAEPNSVDFVVTFRNLHNWLGADMDSIFKNSFKALKPGGSFGVVEHRAKPGTDFETMKSSGYVTEEHAIEVALKQGFELVAKSEINANPKDTKDHPKGVWTLPPRLRLDDVDRVKYEAIGESDRMTLLFRKP
;
A
#
# COMPACT_ATOMS: atom_id res chain seq x y z
N MET A 1 55.16 -3.32 60.55
CA MET A 1 54.63 -3.93 59.28
C MET A 1 53.19 -3.52 59.07
N ARG A 2 52.98 -2.54 58.20
CA ARG A 2 51.63 -2.04 57.86
C ARG A 2 51.10 -2.76 56.62
N LYS A 3 49.99 -3.46 56.76
CA LYS A 3 49.31 -4.12 55.64
C LYS A 3 48.49 -3.06 54.85
N LEU A 4 48.83 -2.89 53.59
CA LEU A 4 48.12 -2.00 52.65
C LEU A 4 46.98 -2.81 52.02
N ASN A 5 45.72 -2.47 52.37
CA ASN A 5 44.53 -3.07 51.73
C ASN A 5 44.26 -2.30 50.45
N LEU A 6 44.43 -3.00 49.32
CA LEU A 6 44.11 -2.48 47.99
C LEU A 6 42.63 -2.74 47.72
N LEU A 7 41.82 -1.69 47.74
CA LEU A 7 40.39 -1.75 47.41
C LEU A 7 40.24 -1.67 45.88
N PHE A 8 39.89 -2.79 45.24
CA PHE A 8 39.56 -2.82 43.82
C PHE A 8 38.12 -2.25 43.61
N LEU A 9 38.03 -1.03 43.06
CA LEU A 9 36.76 -0.44 42.63
C LEU A 9 36.43 -0.98 41.24
N VAL A 10 35.48 -1.95 41.14
CA VAL A 10 34.97 -2.45 39.87
C VAL A 10 33.91 -1.45 39.39
N LEU A 11 34.27 -0.65 38.38
CA LEU A 11 33.37 0.26 37.71
C LEU A 11 32.53 -0.55 36.70
N PHE A 12 31.27 -0.85 37.03
CA PHE A 12 30.30 -1.42 36.08
C PHE A 12 29.89 -0.31 35.10
N LEU A 13 30.45 -0.33 33.89
CA LEU A 13 29.94 0.41 32.77
C LEU A 13 28.63 -0.27 32.31
N LEU A 14 27.49 0.25 32.74
CA LEU A 14 26.20 -0.03 32.14
C LEU A 14 26.19 0.63 30.74
N THR A 15 26.61 -0.12 29.72
CA THR A 15 26.31 0.21 28.34
C THR A 15 24.81 -0.03 28.15
N GLY A 16 24.04 1.05 28.26
CA GLY A 16 22.65 1.05 27.82
C GLY A 16 22.61 0.70 26.32
N LEU A 17 22.35 -0.56 25.99
CA LEU A 17 21.83 -0.88 24.66
C LEU A 17 20.48 -0.18 24.55
N SER A 18 20.47 0.97 23.89
CA SER A 18 19.24 1.49 23.30
C SER A 18 18.78 0.43 22.31
N THR A 19 17.83 -0.41 22.69
CA THR A 19 17.06 -1.18 21.75
C THR A 19 16.39 -0.14 20.84
N LEU A 20 16.88 0.00 19.60
CA LEU A 20 16.06 0.62 18.57
C LEU A 20 14.76 -0.20 18.58
N SER A 21 13.68 0.41 19.10
CA SER A 21 12.35 -0.15 19.00
C SER A 21 12.08 -0.26 17.51
N ALA A 22 12.08 -1.46 16.99
CA ALA A 22 11.55 -1.71 15.66
C ALA A 22 10.09 -1.23 15.71
N HIS A 23 9.77 -0.17 14.96
CA HIS A 23 8.39 0.28 14.84
C HIS A 23 7.58 -0.90 14.34
N ASN A 24 6.70 -1.42 15.19
CA ASN A 24 5.83 -2.49 14.77
C ASN A 24 4.73 -1.90 13.87
N LEU A 25 4.10 -2.73 13.09
CA LEU A 25 3.06 -2.30 12.16
C LEU A 25 1.88 -1.62 12.88
N GLU A 26 1.52 -2.10 14.07
CA GLU A 26 0.43 -1.54 14.88
C GLU A 26 0.75 -0.10 15.31
N GLU A 27 1.96 0.16 15.79
CA GLU A 27 2.42 1.51 16.16
C GLU A 27 2.42 2.45 14.94
N SER A 28 2.84 1.95 13.77
CA SER A 28 2.84 2.72 12.53
C SER A 28 1.43 3.07 12.06
N ILE A 29 0.47 2.17 12.24
CA ILE A 29 -0.96 2.41 11.97
C ILE A 29 -1.56 3.39 12.99
N ALA A 30 -1.20 3.29 14.26
CA ALA A 30 -1.67 4.17 15.33
C ALA A 30 -0.92 5.51 15.42
N SER A 31 0.05 5.76 14.56
CA SER A 31 0.90 6.96 14.60
C SER A 31 0.06 8.25 14.56
N SER A 32 0.36 9.17 15.46
CA SER A 32 -0.23 10.52 15.49
C SER A 32 0.21 11.40 14.31
N ASP A 33 1.24 10.99 13.56
CA ASP A 33 1.71 11.67 12.35
C ASP A 33 0.78 11.45 11.16
N ARG A 34 -0.10 10.45 11.24
CA ARG A 34 -1.09 10.17 10.20
C ARG A 34 -2.19 11.23 10.17
N THR A 35 -2.61 11.57 8.97
CA THR A 35 -3.76 12.46 8.75
C THR A 35 -5.01 11.87 9.42
N PRO A 36 -5.66 12.58 10.38
CA PRO A 36 -6.81 12.02 11.12
C PRO A 36 -7.95 11.52 10.22
N ALA A 37 -8.26 12.26 9.14
CA ALA A 37 -9.27 11.85 8.17
C ALA A 37 -8.89 10.56 7.38
N PHE A 38 -7.62 10.16 7.39
CA PHE A 38 -7.17 8.89 6.85
C PHE A 38 -7.38 7.77 7.88
N ALA A 39 -6.97 7.98 9.12
CA ALA A 39 -7.10 7.01 10.20
C ALA A 39 -8.56 6.57 10.44
N THR A 40 -9.54 7.48 10.33
CA THR A 40 -10.97 7.13 10.45
C THR A 40 -11.45 6.11 9.41
N ARG A 41 -10.69 5.87 8.36
CA ARG A 41 -11.03 4.92 7.28
C ARG A 41 -10.39 3.55 7.45
N ASP A 42 -9.60 3.34 8.51
CA ASP A 42 -8.95 2.06 8.78
C ASP A 42 -9.97 0.92 8.93
N VAL A 43 -11.14 1.22 9.50
CA VAL A 43 -12.27 0.29 9.65
C VAL A 43 -12.81 -0.30 8.34
N TYR A 44 -12.50 0.33 7.20
CA TYR A 44 -12.88 -0.12 5.86
C TYR A 44 -11.70 -0.69 5.07
N ARG A 45 -10.47 -0.48 5.54
CA ARG A 45 -9.26 -0.76 4.78
C ARG A 45 -8.36 -1.79 5.41
N HIS A 46 -8.65 -2.15 6.67
CA HIS A 46 -7.99 -3.23 7.39
C HIS A 46 -6.47 -3.23 7.19
N PRO A 47 -5.76 -2.08 7.47
CA PRO A 47 -4.36 -1.94 7.11
C PRO A 47 -3.46 -2.97 7.75
N HIS A 48 -3.72 -3.33 9.01
CA HIS A 48 -2.94 -4.33 9.73
C HIS A 48 -3.03 -5.70 9.06
N GLU A 49 -4.26 -6.18 8.84
CA GLU A 49 -4.51 -7.48 8.23
C GLU A 49 -4.02 -7.51 6.78
N THR A 50 -4.19 -6.40 6.04
CA THR A 50 -3.79 -6.30 4.63
C THR A 50 -2.27 -6.35 4.48
N LEU A 51 -1.52 -5.57 5.27
CA LEU A 51 -0.06 -5.52 5.18
C LEU A 51 0.58 -6.80 5.72
N ASN A 52 0.01 -7.42 6.76
CA ASN A 52 0.42 -8.74 7.24
C ASN A 52 0.15 -9.85 6.22
N PHE A 53 -1.02 -9.84 5.53
CA PHE A 53 -1.30 -10.78 4.46
C PHE A 53 -0.30 -10.67 3.31
N PHE A 54 0.15 -9.46 3.00
CA PHE A 54 1.18 -9.23 2.00
C PHE A 54 2.58 -9.64 2.48
N GLY A 55 2.82 -9.73 3.79
CA GLY A 55 4.11 -10.04 4.37
C GLY A 55 5.14 -8.94 4.15
N ILE A 56 4.70 -7.68 4.21
CA ILE A 56 5.62 -6.54 4.11
C ILE A 56 6.34 -6.37 5.45
N GLU A 57 7.67 -6.42 5.42
CA GLU A 57 8.54 -6.27 6.57
C GLU A 57 9.26 -4.91 6.57
N PRO A 58 9.65 -4.39 7.73
CA PRO A 58 10.15 -3.02 7.86
C PRO A 58 11.51 -2.77 7.20
N ASP A 59 12.27 -3.82 6.92
CA ASP A 59 13.61 -3.78 6.30
C ASP A 59 13.59 -4.00 4.78
N MET A 60 12.39 -4.14 4.19
CA MET A 60 12.21 -4.34 2.74
C MET A 60 12.36 -3.05 1.95
N THR A 61 12.79 -3.18 0.70
CA THR A 61 12.61 -2.15 -0.33
C THR A 61 11.23 -2.32 -0.94
N VAL A 62 10.33 -1.37 -0.68
CA VAL A 62 8.92 -1.38 -1.08
C VAL A 62 8.62 -0.28 -2.08
N VAL A 63 7.94 -0.59 -3.18
CA VAL A 63 7.39 0.39 -4.12
C VAL A 63 5.88 0.48 -3.95
N GLU A 64 5.35 1.64 -3.57
CA GLU A 64 3.92 1.94 -3.62
C GLU A 64 3.57 2.61 -4.95
N LEU A 65 2.75 1.94 -5.78
CA LEU A 65 2.33 2.47 -7.06
C LEU A 65 1.12 3.40 -6.89
N ASN A 66 1.24 4.61 -7.40
CA ASN A 66 0.22 5.65 -7.45
C ASN A 66 -0.47 5.89 -6.09
N PRO A 67 0.28 6.32 -5.06
CA PRO A 67 -0.22 6.51 -3.70
C PRO A 67 -1.42 7.48 -3.60
N GLY A 68 -1.69 8.28 -4.63
CA GLY A 68 -2.77 9.26 -4.64
C GLY A 68 -2.57 10.32 -3.56
N GLY A 69 -3.44 10.35 -2.56
CA GLY A 69 -3.31 11.24 -1.40
C GLY A 69 -2.33 10.73 -0.32
N GLY A 70 -1.76 9.52 -0.47
CA GLY A 70 -0.76 8.96 0.45
C GLY A 70 -1.34 8.25 1.67
N TRP A 71 -2.52 7.63 1.56
CA TRP A 71 -3.15 6.97 2.69
C TRP A 71 -2.30 5.82 3.25
N TYR A 72 -1.85 4.90 2.38
CA TYR A 72 -0.93 3.83 2.78
C TYR A 72 0.50 4.33 2.91
N THR A 73 0.90 5.36 2.15
CA THR A 73 2.22 5.97 2.28
C THR A 73 2.49 6.46 3.71
N GLU A 74 1.49 7.03 4.40
CA GLU A 74 1.63 7.47 5.79
C GLU A 74 1.90 6.31 6.76
N ILE A 75 1.32 5.13 6.52
CA ILE A 75 1.60 3.93 7.29
C ILE A 75 2.98 3.38 6.95
N LEU A 76 3.26 3.20 5.65
CA LEU A 76 4.50 2.61 5.17
C LEU A 76 5.72 3.49 5.50
N ALA A 77 5.59 4.83 5.46
CA ALA A 77 6.65 5.76 5.82
C ALA A 77 7.03 5.70 7.30
N ASN A 78 6.07 5.36 8.18
CA ASN A 78 6.33 5.11 9.59
C ASN A 78 6.86 3.68 9.84
N TYR A 79 6.53 2.72 8.99
CA TYR A 79 6.86 1.31 9.18
C TYR A 79 8.20 0.91 8.57
N ILE A 80 8.47 1.35 7.32
CA ILE A 80 9.70 1.01 6.60
C ILE A 80 10.86 1.85 7.12
N HIS A 81 11.93 1.20 7.56
CA HIS A 81 13.13 1.85 8.09
C HIS A 81 14.40 1.11 7.65
N TYR A 82 15.55 1.77 7.82
CA TYR A 82 16.83 1.23 7.42
C TYR A 82 17.05 -0.23 7.91
N PRO A 83 17.51 -1.14 7.03
CA PRO A 83 17.99 -0.91 5.66
C PRO A 83 16.92 -0.80 4.57
N GLY A 84 15.63 -0.95 4.93
CA GLY A 84 14.51 -0.83 4.01
C GLY A 84 14.36 0.58 3.42
N THR A 85 13.69 0.66 2.29
CA THR A 85 13.41 1.90 1.56
C THR A 85 11.97 1.89 1.04
N LEU A 86 11.24 2.99 1.24
CA LEU A 86 9.93 3.21 0.62
C LEU A 86 10.08 4.11 -0.61
N ILE A 87 9.65 3.61 -1.76
CA ILE A 87 9.61 4.35 -3.03
C ILE A 87 8.14 4.59 -3.38
N ALA A 88 7.74 5.87 -3.43
CA ALA A 88 6.43 6.30 -3.86
C ALA A 88 6.45 6.60 -5.36
N ALA A 89 5.88 5.73 -6.19
CA ALA A 89 5.81 5.92 -7.64
C ALA A 89 4.49 6.61 -8.02
N GLN A 90 4.49 7.93 -8.14
CA GLN A 90 3.30 8.74 -8.35
C GLN A 90 3.06 9.08 -9.82
N GLY A 91 1.80 9.03 -10.26
CA GLY A 91 1.44 9.46 -11.60
C GLY A 91 1.71 10.96 -11.85
N SER A 92 2.13 11.29 -13.08
CA SER A 92 2.62 12.64 -13.46
C SER A 92 1.66 13.77 -13.05
N TYR A 93 0.35 13.56 -13.18
CA TYR A 93 -0.66 14.56 -12.85
C TYR A 93 -0.64 14.98 -11.37
N TYR A 94 -0.37 14.04 -10.46
CA TYR A 94 -0.36 14.28 -9.01
C TYR A 94 1.05 14.47 -8.43
N LEU A 95 2.10 14.32 -9.23
CA LEU A 95 3.49 14.24 -8.77
C LEU A 95 3.91 15.48 -7.97
N GLU A 96 3.67 16.68 -8.49
CA GLU A 96 4.05 17.93 -7.83
C GLU A 96 3.24 18.19 -6.54
N GLY A 97 1.94 17.83 -6.54
CA GLY A 97 1.10 17.92 -5.34
C GLY A 97 1.58 16.97 -4.25
N PHE A 98 1.96 15.75 -4.64
CA PHE A 98 2.49 14.75 -3.71
C PHE A 98 3.85 15.14 -3.17
N LYS A 99 4.73 15.70 -3.99
CA LYS A 99 6.02 16.26 -3.55
C LYS A 99 5.86 17.36 -2.51
N LYS A 100 4.88 18.26 -2.69
CA LYS A 100 4.55 19.28 -1.68
C LYS A 100 4.10 18.64 -0.35
N LYS A 101 3.27 17.59 -0.42
CA LYS A 101 2.84 16.83 0.76
C LYS A 101 4.06 16.21 1.47
N MET A 102 4.95 15.55 0.74
CA MET A 102 6.15 14.94 1.32
C MET A 102 7.04 16.00 2.03
N ASN A 103 7.17 17.18 1.46
CA ASN A 103 7.94 18.28 2.06
C ASN A 103 7.27 18.92 3.28
N SER A 104 6.00 18.62 3.57
CA SER A 104 5.25 19.19 4.69
C SER A 104 5.42 18.45 6.02
N SER A 105 6.06 17.28 6.03
CA SER A 105 6.27 16.49 7.25
C SER A 105 7.57 15.68 7.19
N SER A 106 8.28 15.64 8.31
CA SER A 106 9.49 14.82 8.49
C SER A 106 9.23 13.31 8.36
N MET A 107 8.00 12.87 8.55
CA MET A 107 7.57 11.48 8.33
C MET A 107 8.01 10.93 6.97
N TYR A 108 7.98 11.77 5.94
CA TYR A 108 8.37 11.37 4.57
C TYR A 108 9.86 11.51 4.27
N GLY A 109 10.68 11.88 5.24
CA GLY A 109 12.10 12.22 5.01
C GLY A 109 12.96 11.10 4.42
N ARG A 110 12.47 9.85 4.47
CA ARG A 110 13.11 8.66 3.87
C ARG A 110 12.38 8.11 2.65
N VAL A 111 11.26 8.71 2.25
CA VAL A 111 10.47 8.26 1.11
C VAL A 111 11.08 8.82 -0.17
N GLU A 112 11.45 7.94 -1.08
CA GLU A 112 11.88 8.31 -2.42
C GLU A 112 10.65 8.55 -3.31
N LEU A 113 10.68 9.59 -4.13
CA LEU A 113 9.60 9.91 -5.07
C LEU A 113 10.06 9.73 -6.51
N VAL A 114 9.36 8.86 -7.24
CA VAL A 114 9.61 8.64 -8.67
C VAL A 114 8.32 8.83 -9.48
N ASN A 115 8.46 9.05 -10.79
CA ASN A 115 7.31 9.06 -11.68
C ASN A 115 6.88 7.62 -11.99
N LEU A 116 5.57 7.32 -11.86
CA LEU A 116 5.00 6.00 -12.14
C LEU A 116 5.33 5.47 -13.56
N ASN A 117 5.41 6.38 -14.54
CA ASN A 117 5.68 6.03 -15.93
C ASN A 117 7.18 5.99 -16.28
N SER A 118 8.05 6.13 -15.28
CA SER A 118 9.50 5.98 -15.42
C SER A 118 9.99 4.62 -14.90
N THR A 119 11.31 4.44 -14.83
CA THR A 119 11.92 3.32 -14.11
C THR A 119 11.58 3.45 -12.62
N LEU A 120 10.92 2.43 -12.05
CA LEU A 120 10.49 2.43 -10.65
C LEU A 120 11.68 2.31 -9.69
N ALA A 121 12.62 1.46 -10.04
CA ALA A 121 13.87 1.18 -9.33
C ALA A 121 14.82 0.42 -10.27
N GLU A 122 16.05 0.19 -9.84
CA GLU A 122 16.97 -0.70 -10.56
C GLU A 122 16.37 -2.10 -10.72
N PRO A 123 16.63 -2.80 -11.84
CA PRO A 123 16.13 -4.15 -12.04
C PRO A 123 16.55 -5.11 -10.92
N ASN A 124 15.60 -5.92 -10.47
CA ASN A 124 15.82 -6.94 -9.42
C ASN A 124 16.34 -6.36 -8.08
N SER A 125 15.92 -5.15 -7.71
CA SER A 125 16.33 -4.50 -6.46
C SER A 125 15.22 -4.37 -5.41
N VAL A 126 13.96 -4.56 -5.80
CA VAL A 126 12.76 -4.35 -4.96
C VAL A 126 12.29 -5.67 -4.36
N ASP A 127 11.97 -5.67 -3.07
CA ASP A 127 11.41 -6.83 -2.38
C ASP A 127 9.89 -6.93 -2.59
N PHE A 128 9.21 -5.80 -2.54
CA PHE A 128 7.77 -5.73 -2.63
C PHE A 128 7.28 -4.56 -3.48
N VAL A 129 6.32 -4.81 -4.37
CA VAL A 129 5.54 -3.77 -5.05
C VAL A 129 4.10 -3.85 -4.56
N VAL A 130 3.44 -2.73 -4.30
CA VAL A 130 2.06 -2.71 -3.83
C VAL A 130 1.24 -1.62 -4.51
N THR A 131 -0.05 -1.88 -4.72
CA THR A 131 -0.99 -0.88 -5.21
C THR A 131 -2.36 -1.01 -4.57
N PHE A 132 -3.02 0.12 -4.36
CA PHE A 132 -4.30 0.18 -3.68
C PHE A 132 -5.31 1.02 -4.48
N ARG A 133 -6.28 0.34 -5.13
CA ARG A 133 -7.42 0.94 -5.86
C ARG A 133 -6.99 1.83 -7.02
N ASN A 134 -6.16 1.29 -7.89
CA ASN A 134 -5.63 2.00 -9.04
C ASN A 134 -5.87 1.29 -10.38
N LEU A 135 -6.11 -0.04 -10.38
CA LEU A 135 -6.18 -0.81 -11.62
C LEU A 135 -7.24 -0.25 -12.57
N HIS A 136 -8.39 0.19 -12.03
CA HIS A 136 -9.47 0.79 -12.81
C HIS A 136 -9.06 2.07 -13.56
N ASN A 137 -8.01 2.78 -13.08
CA ASN A 137 -7.45 3.95 -13.77
C ASN A 137 -6.47 3.58 -14.89
N TRP A 138 -6.00 2.33 -14.92
CA TRP A 138 -4.93 1.86 -15.82
C TRP A 138 -5.41 0.82 -16.83
N LEU A 139 -6.70 0.50 -16.88
CA LEU A 139 -7.24 -0.54 -17.76
C LEU A 139 -6.74 -0.40 -19.20
N GLY A 140 -6.22 -1.49 -19.78
CA GLY A 140 -5.61 -1.54 -21.09
C GLY A 140 -4.08 -1.43 -21.06
N ALA A 141 -3.51 -0.73 -22.03
CA ALA A 141 -2.05 -0.69 -22.26
C ALA A 141 -1.25 -0.13 -21.07
N ASP A 142 -1.82 0.80 -20.30
CA ASP A 142 -1.14 1.37 -19.14
C ASP A 142 -0.97 0.32 -18.03
N MET A 143 -1.97 -0.53 -17.79
CA MET A 143 -1.90 -1.60 -16.81
C MET A 143 -0.84 -2.65 -17.17
N ASP A 144 -0.77 -3.07 -18.45
CA ASP A 144 0.27 -3.94 -18.96
C ASP A 144 1.67 -3.36 -18.70
N SER A 145 1.86 -2.07 -18.99
CA SER A 145 3.14 -1.39 -18.84
C SER A 145 3.57 -1.26 -17.39
N ILE A 146 2.65 -0.89 -16.49
CA ILE A 146 2.91 -0.76 -15.06
C ILE A 146 3.26 -2.11 -14.44
N PHE A 147 2.53 -3.17 -14.77
CA PHE A 147 2.81 -4.52 -14.28
C PHE A 147 4.15 -5.05 -14.79
N LYS A 148 4.48 -4.79 -16.06
CA LYS A 148 5.79 -5.12 -16.63
C LYS A 148 6.94 -4.40 -15.92
N ASN A 149 6.78 -3.10 -15.62
CA ASN A 149 7.78 -2.32 -14.90
C ASN A 149 7.94 -2.81 -13.45
N SER A 150 6.83 -3.20 -12.80
CA SER A 150 6.82 -3.80 -11.47
C SER A 150 7.58 -5.13 -11.47
N PHE A 151 7.29 -6.00 -12.45
CA PHE A 151 8.01 -7.27 -12.62
C PHE A 151 9.51 -7.07 -12.82
N LYS A 152 9.91 -6.07 -13.61
CA LYS A 152 11.32 -5.76 -13.85
C LYS A 152 12.04 -5.30 -12.58
N ALA A 153 11.40 -4.44 -11.77
CA ALA A 153 11.97 -3.90 -10.54
C ALA A 153 12.14 -4.96 -9.44
N LEU A 154 11.18 -5.89 -9.33
CA LEU A 154 11.18 -6.94 -8.31
C LEU A 154 12.37 -7.90 -8.45
N LYS A 155 12.93 -8.29 -7.31
CA LYS A 155 13.87 -9.42 -7.20
C LYS A 155 13.19 -10.73 -7.61
N PRO A 156 13.92 -11.77 -8.10
CA PRO A 156 13.39 -13.13 -8.10
C PRO A 156 12.89 -13.50 -6.69
N GLY A 157 11.71 -14.07 -6.57
CA GLY A 157 11.03 -14.34 -5.29
C GLY A 157 10.31 -13.12 -4.67
N GLY A 158 10.50 -11.91 -5.19
CA GLY A 158 9.81 -10.70 -4.75
C GLY A 158 8.32 -10.72 -5.06
N SER A 159 7.53 -9.97 -4.30
CA SER A 159 6.06 -10.04 -4.33
C SER A 159 5.39 -8.78 -4.84
N PHE A 160 4.18 -8.94 -5.41
CA PHE A 160 3.33 -7.85 -5.85
C PHE A 160 1.95 -7.98 -5.22
N GLY A 161 1.58 -7.02 -4.38
CA GLY A 161 0.30 -6.93 -3.67
C GLY A 161 -0.68 -5.99 -4.37
N VAL A 162 -1.91 -6.44 -4.57
CA VAL A 162 -2.97 -5.66 -5.22
C VAL A 162 -4.21 -5.65 -4.36
N VAL A 163 -4.71 -4.47 -4.03
CA VAL A 163 -6.07 -4.26 -3.50
C VAL A 163 -6.83 -3.42 -4.51
N GLU A 164 -7.94 -3.93 -5.05
CA GLU A 164 -8.74 -3.22 -6.06
C GLU A 164 -10.23 -3.41 -5.86
N HIS A 165 -11.03 -2.44 -6.29
CA HIS A 165 -12.50 -2.51 -6.35
C HIS A 165 -12.94 -3.69 -7.22
N ARG A 166 -13.63 -4.66 -6.61
CA ARG A 166 -13.93 -5.94 -7.23
C ARG A 166 -15.26 -5.91 -7.98
N ALA A 167 -15.21 -6.10 -9.29
CA ALA A 167 -16.40 -6.30 -10.13
C ALA A 167 -17.04 -7.68 -9.89
N LYS A 168 -18.26 -7.86 -10.40
CA LYS A 168 -18.89 -9.18 -10.52
C LYS A 168 -18.13 -10.00 -11.58
N PRO A 169 -17.98 -11.32 -11.40
CA PRO A 169 -17.40 -12.17 -12.44
C PRO A 169 -18.10 -11.98 -13.81
N GLY A 170 -17.33 -11.97 -14.89
CA GLY A 170 -17.84 -11.79 -16.23
C GLY A 170 -18.24 -10.37 -16.61
N THR A 171 -17.96 -9.36 -15.76
CA THR A 171 -18.15 -7.94 -16.13
C THR A 171 -17.24 -7.60 -17.33
N ASP A 172 -17.82 -7.04 -18.39
CA ASP A 172 -17.09 -6.65 -19.60
C ASP A 172 -16.16 -5.45 -19.37
N PHE A 173 -15.22 -5.27 -20.30
CA PHE A 173 -14.16 -4.26 -20.19
C PHE A 173 -14.69 -2.82 -20.11
N GLU A 174 -15.70 -2.47 -20.91
CA GLU A 174 -16.26 -1.12 -20.93
C GLU A 174 -17.04 -0.82 -19.64
N THR A 175 -17.72 -1.83 -19.10
CA THR A 175 -18.37 -1.73 -17.78
C THR A 175 -17.34 -1.58 -16.66
N MET A 176 -16.23 -2.32 -16.67
CA MET A 176 -15.14 -2.13 -15.71
C MET A 176 -14.62 -0.70 -15.75
N LYS A 177 -14.37 -0.18 -16.94
CA LYS A 177 -13.84 1.17 -17.17
C LYS A 177 -14.79 2.27 -16.70
N SER A 178 -16.08 2.12 -16.96
CA SER A 178 -17.09 3.14 -16.61
C SER A 178 -17.50 3.10 -15.14
N SER A 179 -17.49 1.91 -14.51
CA SER A 179 -17.91 1.71 -13.12
C SER A 179 -16.79 1.85 -12.10
N GLY A 180 -15.52 1.70 -12.51
CA GLY A 180 -14.37 1.69 -11.61
C GLY A 180 -14.22 0.41 -10.78
N TYR A 181 -14.94 -0.66 -11.15
CA TYR A 181 -14.76 -2.00 -10.61
C TYR A 181 -14.02 -2.88 -11.62
N VAL A 182 -13.07 -3.66 -11.17
CA VAL A 182 -12.25 -4.57 -12.00
C VAL A 182 -12.52 -6.01 -11.58
N THR A 183 -12.63 -6.93 -12.53
CA THR A 183 -12.78 -8.35 -12.20
C THR A 183 -11.48 -8.95 -11.71
N GLU A 184 -11.54 -9.95 -10.82
CA GLU A 184 -10.35 -10.68 -10.37
C GLU A 184 -9.67 -11.37 -11.55
N GLU A 185 -10.46 -11.93 -12.45
CA GLU A 185 -9.97 -12.63 -13.65
C GLU A 185 -9.09 -11.71 -14.49
N HIS A 186 -9.53 -10.47 -14.75
CA HIS A 186 -8.76 -9.51 -15.54
C HIS A 186 -7.45 -9.12 -14.84
N ALA A 187 -7.50 -8.82 -13.54
CA ALA A 187 -6.30 -8.48 -12.77
C ALA A 187 -5.28 -9.62 -12.75
N ILE A 188 -5.75 -10.86 -12.59
CA ILE A 188 -4.92 -12.06 -12.62
C ILE A 188 -4.33 -12.30 -14.02
N GLU A 189 -5.14 -12.21 -15.08
CA GLU A 189 -4.70 -12.41 -16.46
C GLU A 189 -3.55 -11.45 -16.83
N VAL A 190 -3.69 -10.15 -16.51
CA VAL A 190 -2.64 -9.17 -16.79
C VAL A 190 -1.36 -9.48 -16.00
N ALA A 191 -1.47 -9.90 -14.74
CA ALA A 191 -0.30 -10.27 -13.94
C ALA A 191 0.41 -11.52 -14.53
N LEU A 192 -0.32 -12.57 -14.84
CA LEU A 192 0.23 -13.79 -15.42
C LEU A 192 0.90 -13.53 -16.77
N LYS A 193 0.33 -12.66 -17.60
CA LYS A 193 0.91 -12.24 -18.89
C LYS A 193 2.29 -11.60 -18.73
N GLN A 194 2.57 -10.94 -17.60
CA GLN A 194 3.87 -10.35 -17.31
C GLN A 194 4.86 -11.32 -16.65
N GLY A 195 4.45 -12.56 -16.37
CA GLY A 195 5.27 -13.61 -15.79
C GLY A 195 5.10 -13.79 -14.28
N PHE A 196 4.18 -13.08 -13.66
CA PHE A 196 3.86 -13.30 -12.24
C PHE A 196 3.16 -14.64 -12.03
N GLU A 197 3.28 -15.18 -10.81
CA GLU A 197 2.48 -16.30 -10.32
C GLU A 197 1.50 -15.79 -9.27
N LEU A 198 0.23 -16.20 -9.32
CA LEU A 198 -0.72 -15.93 -8.24
C LEU A 198 -0.41 -16.85 -7.05
N VAL A 199 -0.11 -16.24 -5.90
CA VAL A 199 0.24 -16.97 -4.67
C VAL A 199 -0.98 -17.16 -3.78
N ALA A 200 -1.75 -16.09 -3.55
CA ALA A 200 -2.88 -16.12 -2.64
C ALA A 200 -3.92 -15.04 -2.98
N LYS A 201 -5.15 -15.28 -2.52
CA LYS A 201 -6.24 -14.29 -2.49
C LYS A 201 -6.77 -14.18 -1.07
N SER A 202 -7.32 -13.01 -0.73
CA SER A 202 -7.92 -12.79 0.59
C SER A 202 -9.20 -11.98 0.50
N GLU A 203 -10.14 -12.27 1.40
CA GLU A 203 -11.38 -11.53 1.60
C GLU A 203 -11.28 -10.43 2.68
N ILE A 204 -10.07 -10.10 3.14
CA ILE A 204 -9.82 -9.08 4.18
C ILE A 204 -10.53 -7.75 3.85
N ASN A 205 -10.51 -7.35 2.59
CA ASN A 205 -11.11 -6.09 2.12
C ASN A 205 -12.47 -6.28 1.43
N ALA A 206 -13.13 -7.43 1.61
CA ALA A 206 -14.45 -7.68 1.07
C ALA A 206 -15.53 -6.89 1.79
N ASN A 207 -16.51 -6.40 1.03
CA ASN A 207 -17.72 -5.80 1.59
C ASN A 207 -18.98 -6.39 0.92
N PRO A 208 -19.64 -7.36 1.56
CA PRO A 208 -20.82 -8.01 0.98
C PRO A 208 -22.05 -7.09 0.83
N LYS A 209 -22.02 -5.90 1.44
CA LYS A 209 -23.08 -4.90 1.28
C LYS A 209 -22.97 -4.15 -0.06
N ASP A 210 -21.81 -4.16 -0.69
CA ASP A 210 -21.57 -3.50 -1.97
C ASP A 210 -22.12 -4.35 -3.11
N THR A 211 -23.21 -3.92 -3.71
CA THR A 211 -23.89 -4.64 -4.80
C THR A 211 -23.24 -4.39 -6.18
N LYS A 212 -22.33 -3.43 -6.28
CA LYS A 212 -21.49 -3.12 -7.48
C LYS A 212 -22.26 -2.57 -8.70
N ASP A 213 -23.54 -2.26 -8.54
CA ASP A 213 -24.46 -1.77 -9.58
C ASP A 213 -24.95 -0.34 -9.31
N HIS A 214 -24.08 0.48 -8.73
CA HIS A 214 -24.41 1.85 -8.32
C HIS A 214 -24.43 2.83 -9.51
N PRO A 215 -25.27 3.89 -9.48
CA PRO A 215 -25.49 4.80 -10.61
C PRO A 215 -24.23 5.53 -11.13
N LYS A 216 -23.23 5.75 -10.27
CA LYS A 216 -21.91 6.32 -10.62
C LYS A 216 -20.78 5.33 -10.36
N GLY A 217 -21.06 4.02 -10.48
CA GLY A 217 -20.10 2.98 -10.15
C GLY A 217 -19.59 3.11 -8.71
N VAL A 218 -18.35 2.74 -8.47
CA VAL A 218 -17.68 2.79 -7.16
C VAL A 218 -17.71 4.18 -6.52
N TRP A 219 -17.74 5.23 -7.31
CA TRP A 219 -17.75 6.60 -6.81
C TRP A 219 -19.10 7.05 -6.20
N THR A 220 -20.13 6.24 -6.29
CA THR A 220 -21.38 6.43 -5.54
C THR A 220 -21.17 6.23 -4.04
N LEU A 221 -20.24 5.33 -3.68
CA LEU A 221 -19.93 4.97 -2.30
C LEU A 221 -18.94 5.96 -1.64
N PRO A 222 -18.84 5.93 -0.29
CA PRO A 222 -17.78 6.62 0.43
C PRO A 222 -16.37 6.26 -0.11
N PRO A 223 -15.45 7.22 -0.06
CA PRO A 223 -15.57 8.59 0.44
C PRO A 223 -16.07 9.59 -0.60
N ARG A 224 -16.34 9.15 -1.85
CA ARG A 224 -16.65 10.07 -2.94
C ARG A 224 -18.08 10.57 -2.90
N LEU A 225 -19.06 9.71 -2.64
CA LEU A 225 -20.50 10.04 -2.56
C LEU A 225 -20.96 10.96 -3.71
N ARG A 226 -20.65 10.58 -4.97
CA ARG A 226 -20.87 11.43 -6.17
C ARG A 226 -22.34 11.69 -6.52
N LEU A 227 -23.27 11.23 -5.72
CA LEU A 227 -24.68 11.57 -5.83
C LEU A 227 -25.10 12.64 -4.81
N ASP A 228 -24.13 13.22 -4.11
CA ASP A 228 -24.32 14.24 -3.08
C ASP A 228 -25.34 13.78 -2.02
N ASP A 229 -26.52 14.42 -1.93
CA ASP A 229 -27.54 14.08 -0.92
C ASP A 229 -28.51 12.98 -1.38
N VAL A 230 -28.44 12.54 -2.65
CA VAL A 230 -29.35 11.50 -3.17
C VAL A 230 -28.99 10.15 -2.53
N ASP A 231 -29.93 9.60 -1.78
CA ASP A 231 -29.79 8.32 -1.07
C ASP A 231 -28.53 8.23 -0.18
N ARG A 232 -28.01 9.36 0.30
CA ARG A 232 -26.75 9.46 1.02
C ARG A 232 -26.67 8.49 2.19
N VAL A 233 -27.72 8.42 3.03
CA VAL A 233 -27.77 7.52 4.19
C VAL A 233 -27.62 6.06 3.77
N LYS A 234 -28.25 5.66 2.64
CA LYS A 234 -28.11 4.31 2.08
C LYS A 234 -26.68 4.00 1.70
N TYR A 235 -26.00 4.91 0.99
CA TYR A 235 -24.65 4.68 0.52
C TYR A 235 -23.61 4.75 1.66
N GLU A 236 -23.81 5.61 2.64
CA GLU A 236 -23.00 5.63 3.86
C GLU A 236 -23.16 4.34 4.68
N ALA A 237 -24.36 3.75 4.73
CA ALA A 237 -24.61 2.48 5.42
C ALA A 237 -23.93 1.26 4.73
N ILE A 238 -23.68 1.35 3.42
CA ILE A 238 -22.88 0.35 2.70
C ILE A 238 -21.41 0.46 3.13
N GLY A 239 -20.89 1.68 3.27
CA GLY A 239 -19.48 1.96 3.53
C GLY A 239 -18.64 2.01 2.25
N GLU A 240 -17.33 1.76 2.35
CA GLU A 240 -16.46 1.69 1.17
C GLU A 240 -16.73 0.40 0.36
N SER A 241 -16.36 0.41 -0.91
CA SER A 241 -16.59 -0.68 -1.86
C SER A 241 -16.02 -2.04 -1.43
N ASP A 242 -16.59 -3.08 -1.99
CA ASP A 242 -16.01 -4.43 -2.01
C ASP A 242 -14.68 -4.45 -2.78
N ARG A 243 -13.65 -5.14 -2.24
CA ARG A 243 -12.32 -5.17 -2.84
C ARG A 243 -11.74 -6.57 -2.81
N MET A 244 -11.17 -6.97 -3.95
CA MET A 244 -10.24 -8.09 -3.99
C MET A 244 -8.92 -7.72 -3.32
N THR A 245 -8.25 -8.72 -2.77
CA THR A 245 -6.88 -8.61 -2.26
C THR A 245 -6.09 -9.79 -2.83
N LEU A 246 -5.13 -9.49 -3.71
CA LEU A 246 -4.37 -10.48 -4.48
C LEU A 246 -2.89 -10.37 -4.17
N LEU A 247 -2.23 -11.49 -3.98
CA LEU A 247 -0.79 -11.59 -3.80
C LEU A 247 -0.18 -12.39 -4.95
N PHE A 248 0.73 -11.76 -5.67
CA PHE A 248 1.52 -12.37 -6.73
C PHE A 248 2.99 -12.45 -6.34
N ARG A 249 3.75 -13.31 -7.03
CA ARG A 249 5.19 -13.46 -6.87
C ARG A 249 5.86 -13.46 -8.24
N LYS A 250 7.03 -12.84 -8.32
CA LYS A 250 7.96 -13.05 -9.42
C LYS A 250 8.74 -14.34 -9.14
N PRO A 251 8.69 -15.37 -10.00
CA PRO A 251 9.43 -16.61 -9.84
C PRO A 251 10.95 -16.42 -9.86
#